data_f28dc6c7e071af64210e7d7270d5f785
#
_entry.id   f28dc6c7e071af64210e7d7270d5f785
#
_cell.length_a   1.000
_cell.length_b   1.000
_cell.length_c   1.000
_cell.angle_alpha   90.00
_cell.angle_beta   90.00
_cell.angle_gamma   90.00
#
_symmetry.space_group_name_H-M   'P 1'
#
loop_
_entity.id
_entity.type
_entity.pdbx_description
1 polymer ?
#
loop_
_entity_poly.entity_id
_entity_poly.type
_entity_poly.pdbx_seq_one_letter_code
_entity_poly.pdbx_strand_id
1 'polypeptide(L)'
;GLLPAGYAVAKDQLVLNPYKAPAMDLKNVEVVNTPTVAPQIQENDWRYLIINGDNFRLEFNKHTGYLNRYNVAGTELMNEDAELAPNFWRAPTDNDFGAGLQQKFAAWKNPGLKLTSFKWETVDNQTVVRAEYEMKNVSAKLDLTYVINNKGAVKVTQKMTADPQAKVSHMFRFGMQMQMPKTFETVEYYGRGPVENYSDRNHCTDLGLYRQSVDEQFYSYIRPQETGTKTDIRWWKQLNDAGRGLQIVADAPFSASALHYTIESLDDGWDKGQSHSPEVKEANLTNLCIDKAQMG
;
A
#
# COMPACT_ATOMS: atom_id res chain seq x y z
N GLY A 1 26.00 38.94 -8.23
CA GLY A 1 24.98 38.36 -7.35
C GLY A 1 25.44 37.05 -6.74
N LEU A 2 24.85 36.64 -5.63
CA LEU A 2 25.16 35.37 -4.94
C LEU A 2 24.72 34.14 -5.72
N LEU A 3 23.78 34.29 -6.65
CA LEU A 3 23.20 33.20 -7.43
C LEU A 3 23.46 33.42 -8.92
N PRO A 4 23.65 32.35 -9.71
CA PRO A 4 23.83 32.45 -11.15
C PRO A 4 22.58 33.00 -11.84
N ALA A 5 22.74 33.62 -12.99
CA ALA A 5 21.64 34.12 -13.80
C ALA A 5 20.70 32.92 -14.19
N GLY A 6 19.40 33.10 -14.06
CA GLY A 6 18.42 32.07 -14.33
C GLY A 6 18.12 31.10 -13.17
N TYR A 7 18.75 31.27 -12.00
CA TYR A 7 18.44 30.50 -10.82
C TYR A 7 17.03 30.83 -10.31
N ALA A 8 16.17 29.78 -10.19
CA ALA A 8 14.85 29.94 -9.65
C ALA A 8 14.89 30.06 -8.12
N VAL A 9 14.62 31.24 -7.61
CA VAL A 9 14.64 31.54 -6.16
C VAL A 9 13.37 31.03 -5.48
N ALA A 10 12.25 31.00 -6.21
CA ALA A 10 10.97 30.47 -5.76
C ALA A 10 10.19 29.92 -6.96
N LYS A 11 9.41 28.91 -6.72
CA LYS A 11 8.49 28.31 -7.71
C LYS A 11 7.23 27.84 -7.01
N ASP A 12 6.13 27.76 -7.76
CA ASP A 12 4.89 27.19 -7.30
C ASP A 12 4.13 26.55 -8.46
N GLN A 13 3.23 25.60 -8.16
CA GLN A 13 2.33 24.99 -9.12
C GLN A 13 0.90 25.45 -8.86
N LEU A 14 0.31 26.12 -9.85
CA LEU A 14 -1.08 26.57 -9.79
C LEU A 14 -2.01 25.50 -10.37
N VAL A 15 -3.00 25.08 -9.58
CA VAL A 15 -4.03 24.13 -10.01
C VAL A 15 -5.06 24.86 -10.86
N LEU A 16 -5.06 24.63 -12.18
CA LEU A 16 -6.04 25.21 -13.10
C LEU A 16 -7.36 24.43 -13.07
N ASN A 17 -7.28 23.10 -12.98
CA ASN A 17 -8.43 22.22 -12.93
C ASN A 17 -8.28 21.27 -11.74
N PRO A 18 -9.29 21.17 -10.85
CA PRO A 18 -9.28 20.20 -9.76
C PRO A 18 -9.15 18.77 -10.29
N TYR A 19 -8.34 17.95 -9.62
CA TYR A 19 -8.27 16.53 -9.93
C TYR A 19 -9.62 15.85 -9.67
N LYS A 20 -10.06 15.06 -10.65
CA LYS A 20 -11.21 14.17 -10.51
C LYS A 20 -10.70 12.73 -10.54
N ALA A 21 -10.89 12.01 -9.44
CA ALA A 21 -10.56 10.61 -9.41
C ALA A 21 -11.37 9.80 -10.42
N PRO A 22 -10.79 8.74 -11.01
CA PRO A 22 -11.54 7.84 -11.90
C PRO A 22 -12.66 7.13 -11.14
N ALA A 23 -13.71 6.75 -11.86
CA ALA A 23 -14.73 5.89 -11.26
C ALA A 23 -14.13 4.52 -10.90
N MET A 24 -14.32 4.09 -9.65
CA MET A 24 -13.86 2.79 -9.16
C MET A 24 -14.84 1.67 -9.54
N ASP A 25 -15.23 1.61 -10.82
CA ASP A 25 -16.08 0.56 -11.37
C ASP A 25 -15.28 -0.39 -12.25
N LEU A 26 -15.09 -1.63 -11.74
CA LEU A 26 -14.36 -2.67 -12.45
C LEU A 26 -15.08 -3.20 -13.70
N LYS A 27 -16.38 -2.89 -13.88
CA LYS A 27 -17.13 -3.26 -15.09
C LYS A 27 -16.56 -2.58 -16.33
N ASN A 28 -15.98 -1.39 -16.18
CA ASN A 28 -15.43 -0.56 -17.23
C ASN A 28 -13.90 -0.67 -17.41
N VAL A 29 -13.24 -1.60 -16.72
CA VAL A 29 -11.84 -1.88 -17.01
C VAL A 29 -11.78 -2.57 -18.37
N GLU A 30 -11.59 -1.78 -19.42
CA GLU A 30 -11.50 -2.27 -20.79
C GLU A 30 -10.30 -3.20 -20.94
N VAL A 31 -10.59 -4.44 -21.30
CA VAL A 31 -9.65 -5.32 -21.99
C VAL A 31 -10.38 -5.86 -23.21
N VAL A 32 -9.79 -5.59 -24.34
CA VAL A 32 -10.30 -5.94 -25.67
C VAL A 32 -10.71 -7.43 -25.71
N ASN A 33 -11.99 -7.69 -26.08
CA ASN A 33 -12.52 -8.99 -26.55
C ASN A 33 -12.34 -10.21 -25.64
N THR A 34 -12.81 -10.18 -24.39
CA THR A 34 -12.90 -11.40 -23.58
C THR A 34 -14.35 -11.76 -23.24
N PRO A 35 -14.71 -13.06 -23.20
CA PRO A 35 -16.05 -13.49 -22.80
C PRO A 35 -16.38 -13.00 -21.40
N THR A 36 -17.63 -12.58 -21.18
CA THR A 36 -18.14 -12.09 -19.88
C THR A 36 -18.51 -13.27 -18.96
N VAL A 37 -17.56 -14.17 -18.73
CA VAL A 37 -17.73 -15.29 -17.80
C VAL A 37 -17.16 -14.90 -16.45
N ALA A 38 -17.89 -15.20 -15.38
CA ALA A 38 -17.41 -14.98 -14.02
C ALA A 38 -16.14 -15.82 -13.74
N PRO A 39 -15.25 -15.37 -12.85
CA PRO A 39 -14.14 -16.18 -12.38
C PRO A 39 -14.63 -17.48 -11.76
N GLN A 40 -13.86 -18.55 -11.93
CA GLN A 40 -14.14 -19.86 -11.34
C GLN A 40 -13.61 -19.93 -9.90
N ILE A 41 -14.45 -20.35 -8.98
CA ILE A 41 -14.12 -20.49 -7.57
C ILE A 41 -13.85 -21.96 -7.24
N GLN A 42 -12.71 -22.24 -6.60
CA GLN A 42 -12.37 -23.55 -6.03
C GLN A 42 -12.42 -23.44 -4.51
N GLU A 43 -13.34 -24.15 -3.90
CA GLU A 43 -13.64 -24.10 -2.46
C GLU A 43 -13.10 -25.29 -1.67
N ASN A 44 -12.70 -26.36 -2.36
CA ASN A 44 -12.32 -27.62 -1.77
C ASN A 44 -10.96 -27.63 -1.05
N ASP A 45 -10.19 -26.55 -1.14
CA ASP A 45 -8.99 -26.39 -0.35
C ASP A 45 -9.36 -25.86 1.04
N TRP A 46 -8.88 -26.52 2.10
CA TRP A 46 -9.19 -26.15 3.47
C TRP A 46 -8.51 -24.84 3.92
N ARG A 47 -7.39 -24.51 3.29
CA ARG A 47 -6.55 -23.37 3.63
C ARG A 47 -6.84 -22.14 2.77
N TYR A 48 -7.12 -22.37 1.50
CA TYR A 48 -7.25 -21.29 0.51
C TYR A 48 -8.59 -21.26 -0.19
N LEU A 49 -9.10 -20.06 -0.44
CA LEU A 49 -10.09 -19.80 -1.47
C LEU A 49 -9.33 -19.42 -2.74
N ILE A 50 -9.49 -20.22 -3.79
CA ILE A 50 -8.79 -20.06 -5.06
C ILE A 50 -9.78 -19.53 -6.10
N ILE A 51 -9.41 -18.44 -6.77
CA ILE A 51 -10.20 -17.78 -7.80
C ILE A 51 -9.38 -17.76 -9.10
N ASN A 52 -9.88 -18.44 -10.12
CA ASN A 52 -9.24 -18.57 -11.41
C ASN A 52 -10.03 -17.84 -12.49
N GLY A 53 -9.35 -17.15 -13.38
CA GLY A 53 -9.84 -16.70 -14.67
C GLY A 53 -8.96 -17.24 -15.79
N ASP A 54 -9.20 -16.79 -17.02
CA ASP A 54 -8.46 -17.29 -18.20
C ASP A 54 -6.95 -17.07 -18.09
N ASN A 55 -6.54 -15.91 -17.53
CA ASN A 55 -5.14 -15.50 -17.42
C ASN A 55 -4.76 -15.02 -16.03
N PHE A 56 -5.49 -15.40 -14.99
CA PHE A 56 -5.13 -15.04 -13.62
C PHE A 56 -5.49 -16.11 -12.61
N ARG A 57 -4.77 -16.08 -11.50
CA ARG A 57 -5.05 -16.87 -10.30
C ARG A 57 -4.86 -16.02 -9.07
N LEU A 58 -5.86 -15.96 -8.22
CA LEU A 58 -5.85 -15.33 -6.92
C LEU A 58 -6.08 -16.39 -5.83
N GLU A 59 -5.40 -16.23 -4.70
CA GLU A 59 -5.61 -17.09 -3.54
C GLU A 59 -5.81 -16.22 -2.29
N PHE A 60 -6.84 -16.53 -1.52
CA PHE A 60 -7.09 -15.90 -0.23
C PHE A 60 -6.87 -16.92 0.87
N ASN A 61 -6.11 -16.57 1.87
CA ASN A 61 -5.92 -17.39 3.06
C ASN A 61 -7.20 -17.33 3.93
N LYS A 62 -7.86 -18.46 4.11
CA LYS A 62 -9.13 -18.55 4.89
C LYS A 62 -8.95 -18.28 6.38
N HIS A 63 -7.71 -18.37 6.92
CA HIS A 63 -7.44 -18.10 8.32
C HIS A 63 -7.21 -16.60 8.60
N THR A 64 -6.59 -15.91 7.66
CA THR A 64 -6.32 -14.47 7.79
C THR A 64 -7.35 -13.61 7.06
N GLY A 65 -8.03 -14.15 6.05
CA GLY A 65 -8.94 -13.41 5.18
C GLY A 65 -8.22 -12.53 4.15
N TYR A 66 -6.88 -12.61 4.05
CA TYR A 66 -6.07 -11.77 3.17
C TYR A 66 -5.78 -12.46 1.84
N LEU A 67 -5.62 -11.64 0.79
CA LEU A 67 -5.07 -12.06 -0.48
C LEU A 67 -3.59 -12.41 -0.26
N ASN A 68 -3.18 -13.64 -0.58
CA ASN A 68 -1.82 -14.13 -0.40
C ASN A 68 -1.17 -14.62 -1.70
N ARG A 69 -1.89 -14.63 -2.79
CA ARG A 69 -1.34 -14.86 -4.13
C ARG A 69 -2.07 -14.05 -5.17
N TYR A 70 -1.31 -13.45 -6.06
CA TYR A 70 -1.83 -12.71 -7.20
C TYR A 70 -0.95 -12.96 -8.42
N ASN A 71 -1.41 -13.86 -9.29
CA ASN A 71 -0.75 -14.20 -10.55
C ASN A 71 -1.58 -13.69 -11.72
N VAL A 72 -0.95 -13.00 -12.66
CA VAL A 72 -1.60 -12.56 -13.91
C VAL A 72 -0.69 -12.89 -15.08
N ALA A 73 -1.21 -13.63 -16.06
CA ALA A 73 -0.50 -14.04 -17.27
C ALA A 73 0.88 -14.69 -16.96
N GLY A 74 0.92 -15.53 -15.92
CA GLY A 74 2.14 -16.23 -15.49
C GLY A 74 3.10 -15.38 -14.67
N THR A 75 2.78 -14.11 -14.38
CA THR A 75 3.60 -13.22 -13.55
C THR A 75 3.07 -13.22 -12.11
N GLU A 76 3.86 -13.71 -11.16
CA GLU A 76 3.57 -13.61 -9.73
C GLU A 76 3.83 -12.18 -9.25
N LEU A 77 2.80 -11.54 -8.72
CA LEU A 77 2.86 -10.16 -8.23
C LEU A 77 3.15 -10.08 -6.73
N MET A 78 2.99 -11.18 -6.02
CA MET A 78 3.25 -11.25 -4.58
C MET A 78 4.43 -12.18 -4.31
N ASN A 79 5.24 -11.83 -3.32
CA ASN A 79 6.32 -12.69 -2.84
C ASN A 79 5.74 -13.94 -2.17
N GLU A 80 6.54 -15.01 -2.08
CA GLU A 80 6.14 -16.23 -1.36
C GLU A 80 5.77 -15.91 0.09
N ASP A 81 4.68 -16.49 0.58
CA ASP A 81 4.12 -16.26 1.92
C ASP A 81 3.70 -14.80 2.23
N ALA A 82 3.74 -13.90 1.26
CA ALA A 82 3.26 -12.54 1.46
C ALA A 82 1.72 -12.48 1.50
N GLU A 83 1.20 -11.47 2.18
CA GLU A 83 -0.22 -11.15 2.22
C GLU A 83 -0.44 -9.66 1.94
N LEU A 84 -1.54 -9.32 1.26
CA LEU A 84 -2.03 -7.95 1.19
C LEU A 84 -2.76 -7.66 2.50
N ALA A 85 -2.05 -7.07 3.44
CA ALA A 85 -2.51 -6.90 4.82
C ALA A 85 -2.78 -5.42 5.17
N PRO A 86 -3.75 -5.14 6.05
CA PRO A 86 -3.92 -3.81 6.63
C PRO A 86 -2.68 -3.33 7.35
N ASN A 87 -2.36 -2.04 7.19
CA ASN A 87 -1.20 -1.43 7.83
C ASN A 87 -1.58 -0.12 8.50
N PHE A 88 -1.26 0.00 9.79
CA PHE A 88 -1.53 1.18 10.63
C PHE A 88 -0.26 1.73 11.28
N TRP A 89 0.89 1.10 11.01
CA TRP A 89 2.18 1.37 11.64
C TRP A 89 3.22 1.81 10.63
N ARG A 90 4.16 2.64 11.06
CA ARG A 90 5.41 2.95 10.35
C ARG A 90 6.60 2.73 11.28
N ALA A 91 7.79 2.60 10.73
CA ALA A 91 9.02 2.71 11.49
C ALA A 91 9.12 4.13 12.08
N PRO A 92 9.14 4.29 13.42
CA PRO A 92 9.12 5.61 14.03
C PRO A 92 10.30 6.47 13.60
N THR A 93 10.02 7.74 13.29
CA THR A 93 11.04 8.73 12.94
C THR A 93 11.73 9.27 14.19
N ASP A 94 12.85 10.00 14.00
CA ASP A 94 13.50 10.72 15.11
C ASP A 94 12.53 11.66 15.83
N ASN A 95 11.62 12.31 15.09
CA ASN A 95 10.60 13.19 15.64
C ASN A 95 9.54 12.40 16.43
N ASP A 96 9.16 11.22 15.96
CA ASP A 96 8.23 10.34 16.67
C ASP A 96 8.80 9.92 18.02
N PHE A 97 10.09 9.54 18.07
CA PHE A 97 10.80 9.24 19.31
C PHE A 97 10.86 10.45 20.24
N GLY A 98 11.18 11.63 19.70
CA GLY A 98 11.23 12.88 20.46
C GLY A 98 9.89 13.24 21.11
N ALA A 99 8.77 12.93 20.44
CA ALA A 99 7.42 13.16 20.94
C ALA A 99 6.82 11.97 21.72
N GLY A 100 7.52 10.83 21.79
CA GLY A 100 7.07 9.60 22.43
C GLY A 100 5.90 8.91 21.69
N LEU A 101 5.80 9.11 20.38
CA LEU A 101 4.68 8.59 19.59
C LEU A 101 4.75 7.08 19.43
N GLN A 102 5.94 6.49 19.36
CA GLN A 102 6.14 5.04 19.30
C GLN A 102 5.48 4.32 20.51
N GLN A 103 5.42 4.99 21.65
CA GLN A 103 4.74 4.47 22.84
C GLN A 103 3.25 4.83 22.83
N LYS A 104 2.92 6.08 22.53
CA LYS A 104 1.53 6.57 22.54
C LYS A 104 0.66 5.84 21.52
N PHE A 105 1.22 5.46 20.35
CA PHE A 105 0.50 4.82 19.25
C PHE A 105 0.73 3.31 19.17
N ALA A 106 1.41 2.73 20.14
CA ALA A 106 1.82 1.32 20.17
C ALA A 106 0.69 0.31 19.90
N ALA A 107 -0.55 0.62 20.32
CA ALA A 107 -1.69 -0.23 20.06
C ALA A 107 -1.94 -0.45 18.57
N TRP A 108 -1.52 0.47 17.70
CA TRP A 108 -1.67 0.36 16.26
C TRP A 108 -0.61 -0.50 15.58
N LYS A 109 0.52 -0.77 16.25
CA LYS A 109 1.50 -1.76 15.77
C LYS A 109 0.93 -3.18 15.80
N ASN A 110 0.08 -3.44 16.80
CA ASN A 110 -0.67 -4.69 16.91
C ASN A 110 -2.09 -4.39 17.38
N PRO A 111 -3.00 -4.03 16.46
CA PRO A 111 -4.36 -3.65 16.81
C PRO A 111 -5.25 -4.83 17.27
N GLY A 112 -4.69 -6.05 17.26
CA GLY A 112 -5.39 -7.26 17.69
C GLY A 112 -6.42 -7.71 16.66
N LEU A 113 -6.06 -7.66 15.37
CA LEU A 113 -6.91 -8.15 14.27
C LEU A 113 -7.23 -9.62 14.44
N LYS A 114 -8.52 -9.93 14.52
CA LYS A 114 -9.06 -11.28 14.60
C LYS A 114 -10.17 -11.42 13.57
N LEU A 115 -9.96 -12.31 12.60
CA LEU A 115 -10.99 -12.66 11.61
C LEU A 115 -12.23 -13.24 12.31
N THR A 116 -13.38 -12.64 12.04
CA THR A 116 -14.69 -13.05 12.60
C THR A 116 -15.63 -13.62 11.55
N SER A 117 -15.46 -13.21 10.28
CA SER A 117 -16.26 -13.68 9.16
C SER A 117 -15.43 -13.66 7.88
N PHE A 118 -15.54 -14.73 7.10
CA PHE A 118 -14.94 -14.81 5.76
C PHE A 118 -15.97 -15.43 4.80
N LYS A 119 -16.41 -14.66 3.80
CA LYS A 119 -17.48 -15.05 2.88
C LYS A 119 -17.13 -14.61 1.47
N TRP A 120 -17.68 -15.31 0.50
CA TRP A 120 -17.58 -14.96 -0.91
C TRP A 120 -18.85 -15.32 -1.67
N GLU A 121 -19.06 -14.63 -2.78
CA GLU A 121 -20.19 -14.83 -3.67
C GLU A 121 -19.83 -14.39 -5.08
N THR A 122 -20.59 -14.85 -6.07
CA THR A 122 -20.52 -14.33 -7.44
C THR A 122 -21.71 -13.43 -7.68
N VAL A 123 -21.44 -12.18 -8.07
CA VAL A 123 -22.46 -11.17 -8.37
C VAL A 123 -22.07 -10.45 -9.66
N ASP A 124 -22.98 -10.34 -10.62
CA ASP A 124 -22.76 -9.61 -11.90
C ASP A 124 -21.46 -10.02 -12.62
N ASN A 125 -21.15 -11.32 -12.68
CA ASN A 125 -19.92 -11.89 -13.26
C ASN A 125 -18.63 -11.44 -12.57
N GLN A 126 -18.70 -11.01 -11.31
CA GLN A 126 -17.56 -10.69 -10.46
C GLN A 126 -17.57 -11.59 -9.23
N THR A 127 -16.40 -11.89 -8.70
CA THR A 127 -16.29 -12.52 -7.38
C THR A 127 -16.12 -11.45 -6.33
N VAL A 128 -16.94 -11.49 -5.29
CA VAL A 128 -16.87 -10.61 -4.13
C VAL A 128 -16.43 -11.41 -2.93
N VAL A 129 -15.30 -11.05 -2.32
CA VAL A 129 -14.80 -11.66 -1.08
C VAL A 129 -14.90 -10.62 0.03
N ARG A 130 -15.46 -11.03 1.19
CA ARG A 130 -15.61 -10.17 2.36
C ARG A 130 -14.97 -10.83 3.57
N ALA A 131 -14.15 -10.06 4.26
CA ALA A 131 -13.52 -10.44 5.51
C ALA A 131 -13.81 -9.38 6.57
N GLU A 132 -14.31 -9.81 7.73
CA GLU A 132 -14.66 -8.95 8.85
C GLU A 132 -13.75 -9.28 10.03
N TYR A 133 -13.27 -8.24 10.71
CA TYR A 133 -12.32 -8.38 11.81
C TYR A 133 -12.77 -7.59 13.02
N GLU A 134 -12.52 -8.15 14.19
CA GLU A 134 -12.39 -7.39 15.43
C GLU A 134 -10.96 -6.87 15.58
N MET A 135 -10.82 -5.64 16.06
CA MET A 135 -9.56 -5.00 16.41
C MET A 135 -9.55 -4.70 17.92
N LYS A 136 -9.34 -5.74 18.71
CA LYS A 136 -9.55 -5.72 20.16
C LYS A 136 -8.74 -4.65 20.88
N ASN A 137 -7.48 -4.45 20.48
CA ASN A 137 -6.55 -3.56 21.20
C ASN A 137 -6.84 -2.07 20.93
N VAL A 138 -7.66 -1.77 19.92
CA VAL A 138 -8.04 -0.41 19.54
C VAL A 138 -9.56 -0.21 19.50
N SER A 139 -10.32 -1.16 20.06
CA SER A 139 -11.79 -1.10 20.15
C SER A 139 -12.48 -0.70 18.84
N ALA A 140 -12.09 -1.36 17.76
CA ALA A 140 -12.61 -1.09 16.43
C ALA A 140 -12.99 -2.38 15.70
N LYS A 141 -13.68 -2.23 14.57
CA LYS A 141 -13.92 -3.28 13.57
C LYS A 141 -13.32 -2.87 12.25
N LEU A 142 -12.88 -3.85 11.48
CA LEU A 142 -12.36 -3.65 10.13
C LEU A 142 -13.09 -4.56 9.17
N ASP A 143 -13.57 -3.99 8.07
CA ASP A 143 -14.17 -4.71 6.97
C ASP A 143 -13.26 -4.59 5.74
N LEU A 144 -12.88 -5.71 5.15
CA LEU A 144 -12.21 -5.78 3.86
C LEU A 144 -13.18 -6.38 2.84
N THR A 145 -13.34 -5.70 1.73
CA THR A 145 -14.10 -6.21 0.58
C THR A 145 -13.20 -6.18 -0.65
N TYR A 146 -13.10 -7.34 -1.29
CA TYR A 146 -12.39 -7.49 -2.55
C TYR A 146 -13.42 -7.81 -3.62
N VAL A 147 -13.42 -7.03 -4.71
CA VAL A 147 -14.22 -7.32 -5.90
C VAL A 147 -13.26 -7.67 -7.02
N ILE A 148 -13.39 -8.85 -7.57
CA ILE A 148 -12.52 -9.40 -8.61
C ILE A 148 -13.33 -9.55 -9.89
N ASN A 149 -12.91 -8.90 -10.97
CA ASN A 149 -13.55 -9.06 -12.27
C ASN A 149 -13.00 -10.27 -13.04
N ASN A 150 -13.58 -10.58 -14.19
CA ASN A 150 -13.19 -11.70 -15.03
C ASN A 150 -11.82 -11.54 -15.72
N LYS A 151 -11.11 -10.45 -15.47
CA LYS A 151 -9.79 -10.12 -16.02
C LYS A 151 -8.70 -10.10 -14.96
N GLY A 152 -9.06 -10.37 -13.71
CA GLY A 152 -8.16 -10.38 -12.58
C GLY A 152 -7.85 -8.99 -12.00
N ALA A 153 -8.54 -7.94 -12.41
CA ALA A 153 -8.46 -6.67 -11.70
C ALA A 153 -9.19 -6.78 -10.36
N VAL A 154 -8.59 -6.22 -9.31
CA VAL A 154 -9.08 -6.32 -7.94
C VAL A 154 -9.35 -4.93 -7.39
N LYS A 155 -10.58 -4.68 -6.95
CA LYS A 155 -10.93 -3.51 -6.16
C LYS A 155 -10.92 -3.90 -4.69
N VAL A 156 -10.10 -3.22 -3.89
CA VAL A 156 -10.02 -3.42 -2.44
C VAL A 156 -10.69 -2.24 -1.74
N THR A 157 -11.61 -2.55 -0.83
CA THR A 157 -12.22 -1.55 0.05
C THR A 157 -11.90 -1.92 1.49
N GLN A 158 -11.24 -1.01 2.19
CA GLN A 158 -10.92 -1.12 3.61
C GLN A 158 -11.75 -0.11 4.37
N LYS A 159 -12.58 -0.58 5.31
CA LYS A 159 -13.43 0.27 6.14
C LYS A 159 -13.23 -0.07 7.61
N MET A 160 -12.84 0.92 8.38
CA MET A 160 -12.73 0.81 9.83
C MET A 160 -13.90 1.52 10.51
N THR A 161 -14.45 0.89 11.54
CA THR A 161 -15.48 1.47 12.40
C THR A 161 -14.98 1.41 13.84
N ALA A 162 -14.60 2.57 14.38
CA ALA A 162 -14.15 2.70 15.76
C ALA A 162 -15.33 2.83 16.73
N ASP A 163 -15.15 2.32 17.95
CA ASP A 163 -16.07 2.64 19.05
C ASP A 163 -15.89 4.12 19.44
N PRO A 164 -16.93 4.97 19.34
CA PRO A 164 -16.81 6.39 19.65
C PRO A 164 -16.55 6.67 21.14
N GLN A 165 -16.74 5.68 22.01
CA GLN A 165 -16.45 5.78 23.45
C GLN A 165 -15.04 5.32 23.81
N ALA A 166 -14.32 4.69 22.87
CA ALA A 166 -12.97 4.20 23.12
C ALA A 166 -11.97 5.36 23.21
N LYS A 167 -11.10 5.29 24.21
CA LYS A 167 -9.97 6.21 24.36
C LYS A 167 -8.75 5.62 23.64
N VAL A 168 -8.73 5.73 22.33
CA VAL A 168 -7.64 5.24 21.48
C VAL A 168 -6.86 6.42 20.91
N SER A 169 -5.55 6.27 20.80
CA SER A 169 -4.66 7.25 20.17
C SER A 169 -4.93 7.41 18.68
N HIS A 170 -4.35 8.43 18.06
CA HIS A 170 -4.17 8.49 16.62
C HIS A 170 -3.28 7.34 16.13
N MET A 171 -3.32 7.07 14.81
CA MET A 171 -2.46 6.09 14.14
C MET A 171 -1.48 6.79 13.20
N PHE A 172 -0.36 6.15 12.88
CA PHE A 172 0.61 6.70 11.95
C PHE A 172 0.12 6.68 10.50
N ARG A 173 -0.60 5.64 10.10
CA ARG A 173 -1.13 5.49 8.75
C ARG A 173 -2.43 4.68 8.73
N PHE A 174 -3.19 4.86 7.67
CA PHE A 174 -4.33 4.03 7.35
C PHE A 174 -4.21 3.55 5.91
N GLY A 175 -3.81 2.30 5.74
CA GLY A 175 -3.53 1.74 4.44
C GLY A 175 -3.36 0.24 4.46
N MET A 176 -2.69 -0.25 3.42
CA MET A 176 -2.35 -1.65 3.24
C MET A 176 -0.88 -1.78 2.81
N GLN A 177 -0.32 -2.94 3.07
CA GLN A 177 1.01 -3.31 2.60
C GLN A 177 0.98 -4.67 1.91
N MET A 178 1.88 -4.85 0.95
CA MET A 178 2.16 -6.14 0.34
C MET A 178 3.64 -6.23 -0.02
N GLN A 179 4.14 -7.45 -0.07
CA GLN A 179 5.50 -7.73 -0.50
C GLN A 179 5.47 -8.35 -1.89
N MET A 180 6.20 -7.73 -2.81
CA MET A 180 6.39 -8.21 -4.17
C MET A 180 7.78 -8.83 -4.32
N PRO A 181 8.01 -9.73 -5.30
CA PRO A 181 9.36 -10.16 -5.66
C PRO A 181 10.30 -8.97 -5.89
N LYS A 182 11.56 -9.08 -5.47
CA LYS A 182 12.56 -8.00 -5.60
C LYS A 182 12.74 -7.50 -7.04
N THR A 183 12.44 -8.33 -8.02
CA THR A 183 12.49 -7.99 -9.45
C THR A 183 11.52 -6.90 -9.90
N PHE A 184 10.55 -6.53 -9.05
CA PHE A 184 9.68 -5.38 -9.31
C PHE A 184 10.37 -4.09 -8.84
N GLU A 185 11.40 -3.68 -9.55
CA GLU A 185 12.29 -2.57 -9.20
C GLU A 185 11.93 -1.23 -9.81
N THR A 186 11.06 -1.18 -10.82
CA THR A 186 10.70 0.08 -11.47
C THR A 186 9.42 0.66 -10.90
N VAL A 187 9.50 1.90 -10.47
CA VAL A 187 8.38 2.71 -10.01
C VAL A 187 8.06 3.77 -11.05
N GLU A 188 6.81 3.83 -11.50
CA GLU A 188 6.26 4.95 -12.27
C GLU A 188 5.05 5.49 -11.54
N TYR A 189 4.95 6.80 -11.39
CA TYR A 189 3.80 7.40 -10.72
C TYR A 189 3.49 8.82 -11.19
N TYR A 190 2.23 9.21 -11.00
CA TYR A 190 1.79 10.59 -11.08
C TYR A 190 1.43 11.06 -9.68
N GLY A 191 2.22 11.96 -9.14
CA GLY A 191 2.09 12.46 -7.77
C GLY A 191 3.17 13.48 -7.44
N ARG A 192 3.39 13.75 -6.16
CA ARG A 192 4.47 14.65 -5.73
C ARG A 192 5.80 13.90 -5.65
N GLY A 193 6.85 14.52 -6.19
CA GLY A 193 8.19 13.93 -6.26
C GLY A 193 9.25 14.91 -6.79
N PRO A 194 10.45 14.40 -7.20
CA PRO A 194 10.86 12.97 -7.16
C PRO A 194 11.30 12.51 -5.77
N VAL A 195 11.68 13.42 -4.86
CA VAL A 195 12.13 13.08 -3.51
C VAL A 195 10.97 12.68 -2.62
N GLU A 196 11.27 11.97 -1.53
CA GLU A 196 10.26 11.64 -0.51
C GLU A 196 9.56 12.91 0.01
N ASN A 197 8.29 12.77 0.32
CA ASN A 197 7.51 13.86 0.88
C ASN A 197 6.35 13.30 1.72
N TYR A 198 5.93 14.08 2.70
CA TYR A 198 4.89 13.72 3.67
C TYR A 198 3.88 14.85 3.77
N SER A 199 2.72 14.62 4.36
CA SER A 199 1.63 15.60 4.41
C SER A 199 2.01 16.95 5.04
N ASP A 200 2.98 16.96 5.94
CA ASP A 200 3.51 18.16 6.61
C ASP A 200 4.68 18.83 5.87
N ARG A 201 5.32 18.15 4.90
CA ARG A 201 6.49 18.63 4.16
C ARG A 201 6.48 18.24 2.68
N ASN A 202 5.40 18.52 1.99
CA ASN A 202 5.25 18.21 0.56
C ASN A 202 5.30 19.40 -0.39
N HIS A 203 5.34 20.64 0.13
CA HIS A 203 5.39 21.86 -0.70
C HIS A 203 6.70 22.06 -1.45
N CYS A 204 7.78 21.38 -1.05
CA CYS A 204 9.06 21.41 -1.76
C CYS A 204 9.06 20.52 -3.03
N THR A 205 8.01 19.74 -3.26
CA THR A 205 7.87 18.80 -4.37
C THR A 205 6.76 19.20 -5.33
N ASP A 206 6.96 18.91 -6.60
CA ASP A 206 5.99 19.22 -7.64
C ASP A 206 5.14 17.99 -7.99
N LEU A 207 3.90 18.22 -8.39
CA LEU A 207 3.08 17.21 -9.06
C LEU A 207 3.64 16.97 -10.46
N GLY A 208 3.98 15.74 -10.76
CA GLY A 208 4.57 15.35 -12.04
C GLY A 208 4.50 13.86 -12.31
N LEU A 209 4.95 13.49 -13.49
CA LEU A 209 5.17 12.10 -13.87
C LEU A 209 6.62 11.76 -13.55
N TYR A 210 6.82 10.73 -12.73
CA TYR A 210 8.15 10.31 -12.29
C TYR A 210 8.35 8.84 -12.60
N ARG A 211 9.60 8.49 -12.90
CA ARG A 211 10.07 7.12 -13.03
C ARG A 211 11.39 6.99 -12.27
N GLN A 212 11.47 6.01 -11.39
CA GLN A 212 12.62 5.77 -10.53
C GLN A 212 12.77 4.28 -10.28
N SER A 213 13.95 3.84 -9.85
CA SER A 213 14.12 2.52 -9.27
C SER A 213 13.60 2.50 -7.82
N VAL A 214 13.40 1.31 -7.26
CA VAL A 214 13.09 1.12 -5.84
C VAL A 214 14.25 1.60 -4.97
N ASP A 215 15.49 1.38 -5.41
CA ASP A 215 16.69 1.88 -4.71
C ASP A 215 16.71 3.40 -4.58
N GLU A 216 16.29 4.12 -5.63
CA GLU A 216 16.18 5.58 -5.60
C GLU A 216 15.09 6.12 -4.68
N GLN A 217 14.18 5.24 -4.18
CA GLN A 217 13.16 5.63 -3.23
C GLN A 217 13.70 5.71 -1.80
N PHE A 218 14.75 4.94 -1.48
CA PHE A 218 15.30 4.88 -0.13
C PHE A 218 16.17 6.11 0.16
N TYR A 219 15.83 6.84 1.21
CA TYR A 219 16.69 7.87 1.78
C TYR A 219 17.32 7.35 3.07
N SER A 220 18.66 7.27 3.06
CA SER A 220 19.41 6.77 4.22
C SER A 220 19.55 7.87 5.27
N TYR A 221 18.61 7.93 6.20
CA TYR A 221 18.76 8.72 7.41
C TYR A 221 19.89 8.16 8.28
N ILE A 222 20.37 8.94 9.26
CA ILE A 222 21.40 8.46 10.18
C ILE A 222 20.93 7.20 10.93
N ARG A 223 19.67 7.18 11.33
CA ARG A 223 19.03 6.01 11.99
C ARG A 223 17.96 5.42 11.11
N PRO A 224 17.75 4.08 11.18
CA PRO A 224 16.63 3.43 10.51
C PRO A 224 15.30 4.06 10.96
N GLN A 225 14.47 4.41 10.01
CA GLN A 225 13.17 5.01 10.25
C GLN A 225 12.33 4.99 8.97
N GLU A 226 11.08 5.45 9.04
CA GLU A 226 10.22 5.67 7.88
C GLU A 226 10.92 6.55 6.84
N THR A 227 10.86 6.13 5.56
CA THR A 227 11.48 6.81 4.43
C THR A 227 10.78 6.48 3.12
N GLY A 228 11.02 7.28 2.07
CA GLY A 228 10.66 6.98 0.69
C GLY A 228 9.22 7.26 0.29
N THR A 229 8.35 7.67 1.21
CA THR A 229 6.94 7.96 0.88
C THR A 229 6.79 9.10 -0.12
N LYS A 230 5.83 8.95 -1.03
CA LYS A 230 5.34 9.98 -1.96
C LYS A 230 3.87 10.26 -1.68
N THR A 231 3.47 11.52 -1.72
CA THR A 231 2.08 11.94 -1.46
C THR A 231 1.38 12.44 -2.72
N ASP A 232 0.08 12.69 -2.59
CA ASP A 232 -0.75 13.18 -3.71
C ASP A 232 -0.68 12.29 -4.95
N ILE A 233 -0.53 10.98 -4.77
CA ILE A 233 -0.46 10.01 -5.85
C ILE A 233 -1.83 9.88 -6.53
N ARG A 234 -1.87 10.00 -7.87
CA ARG A 234 -3.07 9.76 -8.69
C ARG A 234 -3.11 8.36 -9.22
N TRP A 235 -1.92 7.82 -9.56
CA TRP A 235 -1.72 6.43 -9.91
C TRP A 235 -0.26 6.05 -9.64
N TRP A 236 -0.04 4.76 -9.36
CA TRP A 236 1.25 4.16 -9.11
C TRP A 236 1.39 2.88 -9.90
N LYS A 237 2.54 2.66 -10.50
CA LYS A 237 2.89 1.39 -11.14
C LYS A 237 4.15 0.85 -10.50
N GLN A 238 4.11 -0.43 -10.16
CA GLN A 238 5.25 -1.21 -9.71
C GLN A 238 5.54 -2.26 -10.77
N LEU A 239 6.67 -2.15 -11.46
CA LEU A 239 6.97 -2.90 -12.66
C LEU A 239 8.28 -3.68 -12.53
N ASN A 240 8.36 -4.84 -13.21
CA ASN A 240 9.60 -5.57 -13.44
C ASN A 240 10.28 -5.12 -14.75
N ASP A 241 11.47 -5.67 -15.06
CA ASP A 241 12.24 -5.34 -16.26
C ASP A 241 11.50 -5.60 -17.57
N ALA A 242 10.55 -6.54 -17.57
CA ALA A 242 9.70 -6.79 -18.73
C ALA A 242 8.54 -5.81 -18.89
N GLY A 243 8.46 -4.79 -18.02
CA GLY A 243 7.38 -3.80 -17.98
C GLY A 243 6.05 -4.37 -17.51
N ARG A 244 6.05 -5.53 -16.87
CA ARG A 244 4.87 -6.17 -16.27
C ARG A 244 4.81 -5.84 -14.78
N GLY A 245 3.59 -5.73 -14.24
CA GLY A 245 3.44 -5.45 -12.83
C GLY A 245 2.05 -5.02 -12.44
N LEU A 246 1.97 -4.21 -11.41
CA LEU A 246 0.74 -3.76 -10.79
C LEU A 246 0.55 -2.26 -11.02
N GLN A 247 -0.63 -1.86 -11.46
CA GLN A 247 -1.06 -0.46 -11.44
C GLN A 247 -2.10 -0.26 -10.34
N ILE A 248 -1.91 0.79 -9.55
CA ILE A 248 -2.78 1.15 -8.44
C ILE A 248 -3.40 2.50 -8.73
N VAL A 249 -4.70 2.59 -8.54
CA VAL A 249 -5.49 3.83 -8.55
C VAL A 249 -6.43 3.82 -7.37
N ALA A 250 -6.87 4.99 -6.91
CA ALA A 250 -7.79 5.10 -5.79
C ALA A 250 -8.89 6.14 -6.06
N ASP A 251 -9.91 6.15 -5.22
CA ASP A 251 -11.05 7.09 -5.27
C ASP A 251 -10.68 8.53 -4.87
N ALA A 252 -9.47 8.72 -4.37
CA ALA A 252 -8.87 10.01 -4.03
C ALA A 252 -7.34 9.91 -4.15
N PRO A 253 -6.60 11.03 -4.19
CA PRO A 253 -5.16 10.99 -4.07
C PRO A 253 -4.73 10.24 -2.80
N PHE A 254 -3.67 9.46 -2.90
CA PHE A 254 -3.17 8.59 -1.84
C PHE A 254 -1.66 8.76 -1.64
N SER A 255 -1.09 8.10 -0.66
CA SER A 255 0.35 8.02 -0.45
C SER A 255 0.85 6.60 -0.75
N ALA A 256 2.07 6.49 -1.25
CA ALA A 256 2.68 5.19 -1.51
C ALA A 256 4.20 5.23 -1.30
N SER A 257 4.76 4.08 -0.98
CA SER A 257 6.21 3.84 -0.96
C SER A 257 6.52 2.42 -1.41
N ALA A 258 7.67 2.23 -2.05
CA ALA A 258 8.19 0.93 -2.40
C ALA A 258 9.68 0.88 -2.02
N LEU A 259 10.06 -0.06 -1.15
CA LEU A 259 11.41 -0.19 -0.61
C LEU A 259 11.85 -1.65 -0.62
N HIS A 260 13.17 -1.90 -0.71
CA HIS A 260 13.77 -3.20 -0.41
C HIS A 260 13.98 -3.43 1.10
N TYR A 261 13.21 -2.72 1.91
CA TYR A 261 13.23 -2.81 3.37
C TYR A 261 11.80 -3.01 3.88
N THR A 262 11.65 -3.85 4.90
CA THR A 262 10.36 -3.98 5.58
C THR A 262 10.23 -2.91 6.66
N ILE A 263 8.99 -2.62 7.08
CA ILE A 263 8.75 -1.70 8.19
C ILE A 263 9.48 -2.19 9.45
N GLU A 264 9.46 -3.51 9.70
CA GLU A 264 10.10 -4.14 10.86
C GLU A 264 11.62 -3.98 10.83
N SER A 265 12.24 -4.03 9.64
CA SER A 265 13.70 -3.87 9.51
C SER A 265 14.15 -2.43 9.76
N LEU A 266 13.26 -1.46 9.56
CA LEU A 266 13.52 -0.03 9.81
C LEU A 266 13.04 0.42 11.19
N ASP A 267 12.27 -0.40 11.91
CA ASP A 267 11.72 -0.08 13.24
C ASP A 267 12.73 -0.40 14.33
N ASP A 268 13.33 0.62 14.91
CA ASP A 268 14.37 0.51 15.96
C ASP A 268 13.79 0.19 17.36
N GLY A 269 12.52 -0.17 17.47
CA GLY A 269 11.87 -0.63 18.69
C GLY A 269 11.30 0.49 19.56
N TRP A 270 11.18 0.21 20.86
CA TRP A 270 10.57 1.13 21.83
C TRP A 270 11.49 2.28 22.24
N ASP A 271 12.73 1.94 22.48
CA ASP A 271 13.78 2.87 22.82
C ASP A 271 14.62 3.09 21.58
N LYS A 272 14.95 4.37 21.33
CA LYS A 272 15.80 4.71 20.21
C LYS A 272 17.14 3.96 20.32
N GLY A 273 17.32 2.96 19.48
CA GLY A 273 18.53 2.16 19.42
C GLY A 273 19.75 2.94 18.98
N GLN A 274 20.88 2.26 18.90
CA GLN A 274 22.13 2.83 18.39
C GLN A 274 22.43 2.36 16.96
N SER A 275 21.47 1.68 16.29
CA SER A 275 21.61 1.23 14.92
C SER A 275 21.76 2.39 13.96
N HIS A 276 22.51 2.19 12.88
CA HIS A 276 22.65 3.13 11.79
C HIS A 276 22.04 2.55 10.51
N SER A 277 21.44 3.38 9.66
CA SER A 277 20.78 2.90 8.43
C SER A 277 21.67 2.00 7.56
N PRO A 278 22.98 2.23 7.39
CA PRO A 278 23.84 1.31 6.64
C PRO A 278 24.00 -0.10 7.25
N GLU A 279 23.61 -0.29 8.50
CA GLU A 279 23.63 -1.61 9.16
C GLU A 279 22.40 -2.45 8.82
N VAL A 280 21.33 -1.81 8.35
CA VAL A 280 20.11 -2.48 7.92
C VAL A 280 20.32 -3.06 6.52
N LYS A 281 20.13 -4.37 6.40
CA LYS A 281 20.30 -5.07 5.12
C LYS A 281 19.01 -5.03 4.32
N GLU A 282 19.14 -4.88 3.01
CA GLU A 282 18.05 -5.06 2.09
C GLU A 282 17.45 -6.46 2.19
N ALA A 283 16.14 -6.53 2.13
CA ALA A 283 15.41 -7.78 2.00
C ALA A 283 15.34 -8.21 0.53
N ASN A 284 15.19 -9.51 0.29
CA ASN A 284 14.99 -10.04 -1.07
C ASN A 284 13.53 -9.91 -1.52
N LEU A 285 13.00 -8.70 -1.42
CA LEU A 285 11.63 -8.33 -1.77
C LEU A 285 11.52 -6.83 -2.06
N THR A 286 10.39 -6.43 -2.62
CA THR A 286 9.93 -5.03 -2.67
C THR A 286 8.71 -4.89 -1.76
N ASN A 287 8.86 -4.15 -0.67
CA ASN A 287 7.75 -3.84 0.25
C ASN A 287 7.00 -2.62 -0.26
N LEU A 288 5.74 -2.81 -0.64
CA LEU A 288 4.86 -1.78 -1.17
C LEU A 288 3.83 -1.39 -0.11
N CYS A 289 3.82 -0.12 0.28
CA CYS A 289 2.80 0.48 1.14
C CYS A 289 1.89 1.39 0.32
N ILE A 290 0.59 1.32 0.58
CA ILE A 290 -0.46 2.10 -0.09
C ILE A 290 -1.37 2.64 0.99
N ASP A 291 -1.39 3.97 1.17
CA ASP A 291 -2.08 4.59 2.30
C ASP A 291 -3.09 5.63 1.82
N LYS A 292 -4.29 5.57 2.36
CA LYS A 292 -5.25 6.66 2.22
C LYS A 292 -4.78 7.91 2.95
N ALA A 293 -4.18 7.72 4.12
CA ALA A 293 -3.64 8.78 4.96
C ALA A 293 -2.41 8.27 5.71
N GLN A 294 -1.43 9.15 5.84
CA GLN A 294 -0.22 8.94 6.62
C GLN A 294 0.10 10.22 7.38
N MET A 295 0.53 10.09 8.64
CA MET A 295 1.03 11.20 9.43
C MET A 295 2.33 11.74 8.82
N GLY A 296 2.49 13.05 8.81
CA GLY A 296 3.71 13.72 8.41
C GLY A 296 4.80 13.66 9.46
#